data_6dcfb83565b66bdaac335a9e0b358b44
#
_entry.id   6dcfb83565b66bdaac335a9e0b358b44
#
_cell.length_a   1.000
_cell.length_b   1.000
_cell.length_c   1.000
_cell.angle_alpha   90.00
_cell.angle_beta   90.00
_cell.angle_gamma   90.00
#
_symmetry.space_group_name_H-M   'P 1'
#
loop_
_entity.id
_entity.type
_entity.pdbx_description
1 polymer ?
#
loop_
_entity_poly.entity_id
_entity_poly.type
_entity_poly.pdbx_seq_one_letter_code
_entity_poly.pdbx_strand_id
1 'polypeptide(L)'
;MNVHTNLDLTLVDRNGTIMACYGATEGTKILQNDFWNSLKGVAESLGSWTLFDRQQQKGDNGILHVNENGVGKILCHFPIADTAWNLVVGIDESYLSGIQQSFRGPIVDLIVKISISIAAALIVITVINVLVRIKVSEHSKVLEDKADTDLLTDLNNKMATERKIREYMEQYPDKQGVLFVLDVDNFKKINDTMGHAFGDEVLRNLAVRLQSMFRATDIVGRTGGDEFMVFLKDIRDITMIEREGKKIEQFFHQFEVGEYVKYSVTASVGAAVFPGDGRTFENLYKSADNALYVSKRHGKNQLTFYKKPEKETT
;
A
#
# COMPACT_ATOMS: atom_id res chain seq x y z
N MET A 1 25.57 -51.80 -39.65
CA MET A 1 25.37 -50.75 -38.66
C MET A 1 25.75 -51.33 -37.31
N ASN A 2 27.04 -51.21 -36.94
CA ASN A 2 27.53 -51.72 -35.65
C ASN A 2 26.95 -50.82 -34.57
N VAL A 3 25.92 -51.28 -33.88
CA VAL A 3 25.43 -50.66 -32.64
C VAL A 3 26.58 -50.94 -31.64
N HIS A 4 27.47 -49.96 -31.45
CA HIS A 4 28.34 -49.95 -30.28
C HIS A 4 27.39 -49.81 -29.08
N THR A 5 27.16 -50.87 -28.36
CA THR A 5 26.41 -50.87 -27.12
C THR A 5 27.30 -50.20 -26.10
N ASN A 6 26.96 -48.93 -25.75
CA ASN A 6 27.62 -48.17 -24.67
C ASN A 6 27.31 -48.78 -23.30
N LEU A 7 26.82 -49.99 -23.27
CA LEU A 7 26.39 -50.73 -22.11
C LEU A 7 27.02 -52.13 -22.13
N ASP A 8 27.82 -52.41 -21.14
CA ASP A 8 28.38 -53.72 -20.92
C ASP A 8 27.66 -54.41 -19.78
N LEU A 9 27.24 -55.65 -20.01
CA LEU A 9 26.61 -56.48 -18.97
C LEU A 9 27.46 -57.68 -18.71
N THR A 10 27.90 -57.92 -17.49
CA THR A 10 28.71 -59.05 -17.08
C THR A 10 28.12 -59.80 -15.93
N LEU A 11 27.84 -61.06 -16.05
CA LEU A 11 27.38 -61.92 -14.97
C LEU A 11 28.61 -62.63 -14.40
N VAL A 12 28.85 -62.47 -13.10
CA VAL A 12 30.10 -63.01 -12.44
C VAL A 12 29.70 -63.75 -11.17
N ASP A 13 30.38 -64.85 -10.88
CA ASP A 13 30.21 -65.53 -9.60
C ASP A 13 30.99 -64.85 -8.45
N ARG A 14 30.83 -65.32 -7.22
CA ARG A 14 31.50 -64.73 -6.04
C ARG A 14 33.05 -64.85 -6.15
N ASN A 15 33.58 -65.80 -6.91
CA ASN A 15 35.00 -66.01 -7.04
C ASN A 15 35.60 -65.17 -8.17
N GLY A 16 34.82 -64.39 -8.90
CA GLY A 16 35.28 -63.60 -10.02
C GLY A 16 35.27 -64.36 -11.37
N THR A 17 34.63 -65.54 -11.45
CA THR A 17 34.50 -66.27 -12.72
C THR A 17 33.34 -65.64 -13.53
N ILE A 18 33.65 -65.29 -14.77
CA ILE A 18 32.66 -64.71 -15.69
C ILE A 18 31.79 -65.84 -16.25
N MET A 19 30.51 -65.74 -15.99
CA MET A 19 29.48 -66.68 -16.43
C MET A 19 28.90 -66.32 -17.80
N ALA A 20 28.71 -65.04 -18.03
CA ALA A 20 28.26 -64.50 -19.30
C ALA A 20 28.59 -62.99 -19.40
N CYS A 21 28.78 -62.50 -20.61
CA CYS A 21 28.98 -61.10 -20.90
C CYS A 21 28.26 -60.71 -22.19
N TYR A 22 27.81 -59.44 -22.23
CA TYR A 22 27.11 -58.82 -23.36
C TYR A 22 27.66 -57.42 -23.56
N GLY A 23 27.95 -57.01 -24.77
CA GLY A 23 28.38 -55.64 -25.10
C GLY A 23 29.88 -55.39 -24.93
N ALA A 24 30.60 -56.17 -24.12
CA ALA A 24 32.04 -56.01 -23.91
C ALA A 24 32.87 -56.40 -25.12
N THR A 25 33.89 -55.60 -25.41
CA THR A 25 34.81 -55.89 -26.50
C THR A 25 35.75 -56.99 -26.08
N GLU A 26 35.92 -58.04 -26.94
CA GLU A 26 36.90 -59.10 -26.70
C GLU A 26 38.30 -58.50 -26.48
N GLY A 27 38.98 -58.90 -25.40
CA GLY A 27 40.36 -58.47 -25.09
C GLY A 27 40.42 -57.31 -24.02
N THR A 28 39.34 -56.90 -23.45
CA THR A 28 39.39 -55.97 -22.33
C THR A 28 39.98 -56.64 -21.08
N LYS A 29 40.73 -55.88 -20.26
CA LYS A 29 41.32 -56.38 -19.00
C LYS A 29 40.28 -56.83 -18.01
N ILE A 30 39.07 -56.27 -18.09
CA ILE A 30 37.93 -56.57 -17.22
C ILE A 30 37.39 -58.00 -17.49
N LEU A 31 37.66 -58.59 -18.67
CA LEU A 31 37.15 -59.91 -19.05
C LEU A 31 38.17 -61.05 -18.77
N GLN A 32 39.09 -60.85 -17.82
CA GLN A 32 40.07 -61.91 -17.43
C GLN A 32 39.46 -62.88 -16.42
N ASN A 33 40.08 -64.06 -16.27
CA ASN A 33 39.63 -65.17 -15.43
C ASN A 33 39.43 -64.80 -13.90
N ASP A 34 39.90 -63.63 -13.46
CA ASP A 34 39.73 -63.14 -12.12
C ASP A 34 39.17 -61.72 -12.23
N PHE A 35 37.88 -61.64 -12.47
CA PHE A 35 37.12 -60.38 -12.69
C PHE A 35 37.33 -59.36 -11.58
N TRP A 36 37.16 -59.77 -10.31
CA TRP A 36 37.27 -58.87 -9.21
C TRP A 36 38.66 -58.26 -9.02
N ASN A 37 39.68 -59.06 -9.15
CA ASN A 37 41.06 -58.57 -9.10
C ASN A 37 41.44 -57.71 -10.33
N SER A 38 40.87 -58.00 -11.48
CA SER A 38 41.05 -57.16 -12.68
C SER A 38 40.49 -55.73 -12.49
N LEU A 39 39.39 -55.60 -11.80
CA LEU A 39 38.79 -54.29 -11.50
C LEU A 39 39.68 -53.43 -10.62
N LYS A 40 40.41 -54.00 -9.67
CA LYS A 40 41.34 -53.26 -8.82
C LYS A 40 42.45 -52.56 -9.62
N GLY A 41 42.87 -53.14 -10.72
CA GLY A 41 43.92 -52.57 -11.58
C GLY A 41 43.50 -51.44 -12.48
N VAL A 42 42.15 -51.25 -12.66
CA VAL A 42 41.55 -50.23 -13.53
C VAL A 42 40.72 -49.21 -12.75
N ALA A 43 40.58 -49.42 -11.44
CA ALA A 43 39.87 -48.44 -10.58
C ALA A 43 40.60 -47.10 -10.56
N GLU A 44 39.85 -45.98 -10.69
CA GLU A 44 40.41 -44.64 -10.73
C GLU A 44 41.11 -44.24 -9.43
N SER A 45 40.67 -44.76 -8.29
CA SER A 45 41.34 -44.53 -7.00
C SER A 45 41.27 -45.74 -6.08
N LEU A 46 42.27 -45.88 -5.22
CA LEU A 46 42.29 -46.91 -4.20
C LEU A 46 41.13 -46.78 -3.20
N GLY A 47 40.68 -45.56 -2.94
CA GLY A 47 39.56 -45.29 -2.03
C GLY A 47 38.22 -45.78 -2.59
N SER A 48 37.94 -45.53 -3.87
CA SER A 48 36.74 -46.01 -4.53
C SER A 48 36.71 -47.54 -4.64
N TRP A 49 37.86 -48.15 -4.91
CA TRP A 49 37.99 -49.60 -4.87
C TRP A 49 37.67 -50.17 -3.49
N THR A 50 38.23 -49.61 -2.42
CA THR A 50 38.04 -50.13 -1.06
C THR A 50 36.56 -50.07 -0.64
N LEU A 51 35.85 -49.03 -1.06
CA LEU A 51 34.41 -48.89 -0.79
C LEU A 51 33.60 -49.93 -1.57
N PHE A 52 33.90 -50.09 -2.85
CA PHE A 52 33.26 -51.04 -3.73
C PHE A 52 33.48 -52.50 -3.27
N ASP A 53 34.71 -52.88 -2.96
CA ASP A 53 35.06 -54.19 -2.43
C ASP A 53 34.31 -54.52 -1.14
N ARG A 54 34.19 -53.55 -0.23
CA ARG A 54 33.43 -53.72 1.01
C ARG A 54 31.93 -53.92 0.74
N GLN A 55 31.36 -53.19 -0.22
CA GLN A 55 29.96 -53.34 -0.63
C GLN A 55 29.71 -54.71 -1.25
N GLN A 56 30.61 -55.12 -2.15
CA GLN A 56 30.55 -56.42 -2.81
C GLN A 56 30.61 -57.59 -1.80
N GLN A 57 31.53 -57.51 -0.80
CA GLN A 57 31.64 -58.52 0.24
C GLN A 57 30.42 -58.62 1.14
N LYS A 58 29.76 -57.50 1.36
CA LYS A 58 28.51 -57.47 2.14
C LYS A 58 27.25 -57.89 1.35
N GLY A 59 27.37 -58.04 0.05
CA GLY A 59 26.23 -58.30 -0.82
C GLY A 59 25.37 -57.09 -1.06
N ASP A 60 25.93 -55.86 -0.91
CA ASP A 60 25.27 -54.60 -1.20
C ASP A 60 25.52 -54.19 -2.66
N ASN A 61 24.66 -53.32 -3.20
CA ASN A 61 24.94 -52.70 -4.51
C ASN A 61 26.13 -51.76 -4.38
N GLY A 62 26.97 -51.73 -5.42
CA GLY A 62 28.19 -50.93 -5.46
C GLY A 62 28.35 -50.17 -6.79
N ILE A 63 29.07 -49.05 -6.73
CA ILE A 63 29.45 -48.27 -7.91
C ILE A 63 30.93 -48.04 -7.88
N LEU A 64 31.59 -48.31 -9.02
CA LEU A 64 33.03 -48.12 -9.20
C LEU A 64 33.31 -47.36 -10.50
N HIS A 65 34.09 -46.31 -10.40
CA HIS A 65 34.63 -45.60 -11.55
C HIS A 65 35.93 -46.26 -11.95
N VAL A 66 36.04 -46.67 -13.22
CA VAL A 66 37.22 -47.33 -13.78
C VAL A 66 37.70 -46.58 -15.02
N ASN A 67 39.02 -46.66 -15.25
CA ASN A 67 39.60 -46.15 -16.49
C ASN A 67 40.27 -47.35 -17.22
N GLU A 68 39.67 -47.72 -18.30
CA GLU A 68 40.19 -48.81 -19.13
C GLU A 68 40.68 -48.24 -20.47
N ASN A 69 42.01 -48.33 -20.67
CA ASN A 69 42.67 -47.84 -21.88
C ASN A 69 42.34 -46.36 -22.24
N GLY A 70 42.17 -45.50 -21.22
CA GLY A 70 41.84 -44.10 -21.42
C GLY A 70 40.34 -43.79 -21.58
N VAL A 71 39.47 -44.80 -21.48
CA VAL A 71 38.00 -44.65 -21.50
C VAL A 71 37.50 -44.79 -20.08
N GLY A 72 36.89 -43.74 -19.58
CA GLY A 72 36.21 -43.76 -18.28
C GLY A 72 34.90 -44.53 -18.38
N LYS A 73 34.71 -45.48 -17.47
CA LYS A 73 33.47 -46.26 -17.32
C LYS A 73 32.97 -46.24 -15.88
N ILE A 74 31.66 -46.24 -15.74
CA ILE A 74 30.98 -46.46 -14.44
C ILE A 74 30.49 -47.90 -14.41
N LEU A 75 30.97 -48.68 -13.44
CA LEU A 75 30.51 -50.02 -13.20
C LEU A 75 29.53 -50.01 -12.00
N CYS A 76 28.34 -50.54 -12.22
CA CYS A 76 27.36 -50.76 -11.20
C CYS A 76 27.23 -52.24 -10.89
N HIS A 77 27.44 -52.63 -9.66
CA HIS A 77 27.37 -54.01 -9.18
C HIS A 77 26.03 -54.26 -8.47
N PHE A 78 25.36 -55.32 -8.86
CA PHE A 78 24.10 -55.79 -8.32
C PHE A 78 24.18 -57.28 -7.94
N PRO A 79 24.21 -57.64 -6.66
CA PRO A 79 24.09 -59.04 -6.25
C PRO A 79 22.70 -59.57 -6.56
N ILE A 80 22.64 -60.80 -7.10
CA ILE A 80 21.35 -61.44 -7.40
C ILE A 80 20.95 -62.22 -6.18
N ALA A 81 19.79 -61.90 -5.59
CA ALA A 81 19.27 -62.52 -4.40
C ALA A 81 19.19 -64.04 -4.54
N ASP A 82 19.46 -64.73 -3.44
CA ASP A 82 19.41 -66.20 -3.34
C ASP A 82 20.34 -66.96 -4.30
N THR A 83 21.35 -66.27 -4.86
CA THR A 83 22.33 -66.88 -5.72
C THR A 83 23.78 -66.54 -5.33
N ALA A 84 24.77 -67.20 -5.94
CA ALA A 84 26.18 -66.80 -5.83
C ALA A 84 26.58 -65.79 -6.94
N TRP A 85 25.63 -65.28 -7.68
CA TRP A 85 25.93 -64.49 -8.89
C TRP A 85 25.77 -63.00 -8.64
N ASN A 86 26.52 -62.20 -9.40
CA ASN A 86 26.51 -60.75 -9.40
C ASN A 86 26.37 -60.27 -10.84
N LEU A 87 25.46 -59.35 -11.06
CA LEU A 87 25.34 -58.62 -12.30
C LEU A 87 26.17 -57.34 -12.21
N VAL A 88 27.10 -57.17 -13.14
CA VAL A 88 27.85 -55.92 -13.28
C VAL A 88 27.45 -55.26 -14.58
N VAL A 89 27.05 -53.97 -14.47
CA VAL A 89 26.64 -53.14 -15.59
C VAL A 89 27.68 -52.05 -15.77
N GLY A 90 28.34 -52.04 -16.92
CA GLY A 90 29.31 -51.00 -17.30
C GLY A 90 28.67 -50.00 -18.27
N ILE A 91 28.87 -48.73 -18.01
CA ILE A 91 28.39 -47.64 -18.86
C ILE A 91 29.54 -46.68 -19.13
N ASP A 92 29.77 -46.31 -20.39
CA ASP A 92 30.77 -45.32 -20.75
C ASP A 92 30.38 -43.91 -20.22
N GLU A 93 31.30 -43.25 -19.54
CA GLU A 93 31.12 -41.90 -19.03
C GLU A 93 30.86 -40.87 -20.14
N SER A 94 31.48 -41.07 -21.31
CA SER A 94 31.24 -40.23 -22.48
C SER A 94 29.78 -40.27 -22.96
N TYR A 95 29.14 -41.43 -22.86
CA TYR A 95 27.74 -41.59 -23.20
C TYR A 95 26.80 -40.85 -22.21
N LEU A 96 27.10 -40.98 -20.93
CA LEU A 96 26.34 -40.24 -19.90
C LEU A 96 26.50 -38.73 -20.02
N SER A 97 27.73 -38.26 -20.27
CA SER A 97 28.00 -36.84 -20.50
C SER A 97 27.30 -36.30 -21.74
N GLY A 98 27.24 -37.09 -22.82
CA GLY A 98 26.51 -36.76 -24.03
C GLY A 98 24.99 -36.60 -23.80
N ILE A 99 24.40 -37.52 -23.03
CA ILE A 99 23.00 -37.43 -22.61
C ILE A 99 22.77 -36.15 -21.77
N GLN A 100 23.61 -35.92 -20.76
CA GLN A 100 23.52 -34.75 -19.90
C GLN A 100 23.60 -33.43 -20.69
N GLN A 101 24.52 -33.35 -21.65
CA GLN A 101 24.70 -32.17 -22.50
C GLN A 101 23.50 -31.93 -23.42
N SER A 102 22.88 -33.02 -23.93
CA SER A 102 21.70 -32.95 -24.79
C SER A 102 20.47 -32.38 -24.11
N PHE A 103 20.32 -32.59 -22.82
CA PHE A 103 19.18 -32.07 -22.03
C PHE A 103 19.44 -30.70 -21.38
N ARG A 104 20.70 -30.33 -21.17
CA ARG A 104 21.07 -29.10 -20.46
C ARG A 104 20.63 -27.84 -21.20
N GLY A 105 20.83 -27.79 -22.53
CA GLY A 105 20.45 -26.62 -23.34
C GLY A 105 18.94 -26.30 -23.29
N PRO A 106 18.08 -27.28 -23.66
CA PRO A 106 16.61 -27.06 -23.61
C PRO A 106 16.06 -26.72 -22.23
N ILE A 107 16.60 -27.31 -21.16
CA ILE A 107 16.17 -27.04 -19.79
C ILE A 107 16.51 -25.59 -19.39
N VAL A 108 17.74 -25.16 -19.68
CA VAL A 108 18.17 -23.77 -19.38
C VAL A 108 17.34 -22.77 -20.18
N ASP A 109 17.09 -23.01 -21.46
CA ASP A 109 16.26 -22.17 -22.31
C ASP A 109 14.82 -22.06 -21.76
N LEU A 110 14.23 -23.18 -21.32
CA LEU A 110 12.93 -23.21 -20.70
C LEU A 110 12.87 -22.37 -19.40
N ILE A 111 13.88 -22.53 -18.52
CA ILE A 111 13.97 -21.77 -17.27
C ILE A 111 14.06 -20.27 -17.56
N VAL A 112 14.89 -19.87 -18.53
CA VAL A 112 15.02 -18.46 -18.92
C VAL A 112 13.71 -17.89 -19.44
N LYS A 113 13.00 -18.61 -20.31
CA LYS A 113 11.69 -18.18 -20.82
C LYS A 113 10.64 -18.02 -19.72
N ILE A 114 10.57 -18.98 -18.79
CA ILE A 114 9.67 -18.89 -17.64
C ILE A 114 10.03 -17.68 -16.77
N SER A 115 11.32 -17.45 -16.49
CA SER A 115 11.77 -16.33 -15.67
C SER A 115 11.42 -14.98 -16.30
N ILE A 116 11.60 -14.82 -17.61
CA ILE A 116 11.21 -13.61 -18.37
C ILE A 116 9.69 -13.41 -18.32
N SER A 117 8.90 -14.49 -18.48
CA SER A 117 7.45 -14.43 -18.43
C SER A 117 6.93 -13.98 -17.06
N ILE A 118 7.51 -14.50 -15.98
CA ILE A 118 7.17 -14.09 -14.60
C ILE A 118 7.54 -12.62 -14.38
N ALA A 119 8.73 -12.20 -14.82
CA ALA A 119 9.14 -10.80 -14.68
C ALA A 119 8.21 -9.84 -15.43
N ALA A 120 7.81 -10.19 -16.65
CA ALA A 120 6.84 -9.41 -17.42
C ALA A 120 5.48 -9.33 -16.72
N ALA A 121 4.97 -10.44 -16.19
CA ALA A 121 3.71 -10.47 -15.45
C ALA A 121 3.77 -9.58 -14.20
N LEU A 122 4.87 -9.59 -13.44
CA LEU A 122 5.06 -8.74 -12.27
C LEU A 122 5.08 -7.25 -12.64
N ILE A 123 5.70 -6.89 -13.76
CA ILE A 123 5.70 -5.50 -14.26
C ILE A 123 4.27 -5.07 -14.59
N VAL A 124 3.49 -5.89 -15.31
CA VAL A 124 2.09 -5.59 -15.66
C VAL A 124 1.24 -5.41 -14.40
N ILE A 125 1.36 -6.31 -13.43
CA ILE A 125 0.62 -6.21 -12.15
C ILE A 125 0.99 -4.92 -11.41
N THR A 126 2.27 -4.55 -11.38
CA THR A 126 2.73 -3.32 -10.74
C THR A 126 2.15 -2.08 -11.41
N VAL A 127 2.16 -2.03 -12.75
CA VAL A 127 1.55 -0.93 -13.52
C VAL A 127 0.06 -0.81 -13.24
N ILE A 128 -0.68 -1.93 -13.27
CA ILE A 128 -2.11 -1.94 -12.96
C ILE A 128 -2.36 -1.42 -11.53
N ASN A 129 -1.59 -1.87 -10.54
CA ASN A 129 -1.74 -1.39 -9.16
C ASN A 129 -1.49 0.12 -9.03
N VAL A 130 -0.50 0.67 -9.73
CA VAL A 130 -0.22 2.11 -9.74
C VAL A 130 -1.40 2.88 -10.37
N LEU A 131 -1.90 2.44 -11.53
CA LEU A 131 -3.04 3.08 -12.19
C LEU A 131 -4.31 3.04 -11.35
N VAL A 132 -4.60 1.90 -10.69
CA VAL A 132 -5.74 1.77 -9.76
C VAL A 132 -5.60 2.73 -8.58
N ARG A 133 -4.40 2.85 -7.98
CA ARG A 133 -4.16 3.79 -6.88
C ARG A 133 -4.39 5.24 -7.29
N ILE A 134 -3.91 5.64 -8.47
CA ILE A 134 -4.12 7.00 -9.00
C ILE A 134 -5.63 7.26 -9.15
N LYS A 135 -6.37 6.34 -9.79
CA LYS A 135 -7.80 6.50 -10.04
C LYS A 135 -8.64 6.50 -8.77
N VAL A 136 -8.30 5.68 -7.78
CA VAL A 136 -8.95 5.67 -6.45
C VAL A 136 -8.68 6.98 -5.71
N SER A 137 -7.45 7.50 -5.75
CA SER A 137 -7.10 8.78 -5.12
C SER A 137 -7.87 9.97 -5.74
N GLU A 138 -8.04 10.02 -7.06
CA GLU A 138 -8.85 11.06 -7.72
C GLU A 138 -10.33 10.97 -7.32
N HIS A 139 -10.89 9.75 -7.27
CA HIS A 139 -12.29 9.56 -6.85
C HIS A 139 -12.51 9.91 -5.38
N SER A 140 -11.54 9.60 -4.50
CA SER A 140 -11.62 9.96 -3.08
C SER A 140 -11.63 11.46 -2.86
N LYS A 141 -10.81 12.23 -3.59
CA LYS A 141 -10.82 13.71 -3.52
C LYS A 141 -12.16 14.30 -3.94
N VAL A 142 -12.74 13.82 -5.03
CA VAL A 142 -14.05 14.28 -5.50
C VAL A 142 -15.17 13.93 -4.51
N LEU A 143 -15.07 12.79 -3.81
CA LEU A 143 -16.02 12.40 -2.76
C LEU A 143 -15.80 13.22 -1.48
N GLU A 144 -14.57 13.51 -1.09
CA GLU A 144 -14.26 14.40 0.03
C GLU A 144 -14.76 15.83 -0.24
N ASP A 145 -14.51 16.39 -1.43
CA ASP A 145 -15.01 17.73 -1.80
C ASP A 145 -16.54 17.81 -1.76
N LYS A 146 -17.24 16.77 -2.20
CA LYS A 146 -18.72 16.68 -2.09
C LYS A 146 -19.19 16.42 -0.65
N ALA A 147 -18.39 15.70 0.16
CA ALA A 147 -18.68 15.48 1.58
C ALA A 147 -18.36 16.71 2.43
N ASP A 148 -17.58 17.66 1.94
CA ASP A 148 -17.13 18.87 2.66
C ASP A 148 -18.08 20.06 2.52
N THR A 149 -19.03 20.03 1.58
CA THR A 149 -19.93 21.15 1.31
C THR A 149 -21.31 20.96 1.92
N ASP A 150 -21.94 22.05 2.32
CA ASP A 150 -23.36 22.11 2.66
C ASP A 150 -24.21 22.19 1.37
N LEU A 151 -25.11 21.23 1.19
CA LEU A 151 -25.89 21.07 -0.05
C LEU A 151 -26.84 22.24 -0.37
N LEU A 152 -27.19 23.06 0.62
CA LEU A 152 -28.06 24.21 0.41
C LEU A 152 -27.29 25.45 -0.02
N THR A 153 -26.10 25.65 0.53
CA THR A 153 -25.37 26.93 0.48
C THR A 153 -24.04 26.85 -0.29
N ASP A 154 -23.58 25.65 -0.65
CA ASP A 154 -22.28 25.36 -1.27
C ASP A 154 -21.05 25.83 -0.45
N LEU A 155 -21.26 26.28 0.78
CA LEU A 155 -20.19 26.58 1.73
C LEU A 155 -19.62 25.30 2.33
N ASN A 156 -18.48 25.40 3.04
CA ASN A 156 -18.04 24.28 3.86
C ASN A 156 -19.14 23.86 4.85
N ASN A 157 -19.38 22.56 4.96
CA ASN A 157 -20.25 22.06 6.02
C ASN A 157 -19.54 22.12 7.39
N LYS A 158 -20.23 21.73 8.45
CA LYS A 158 -19.71 21.74 9.82
C LYS A 158 -18.37 21.02 9.94
N MET A 159 -18.30 19.77 9.44
CA MET A 159 -17.11 18.92 9.57
C MET A 159 -15.89 19.53 8.85
N ALA A 160 -16.09 20.00 7.62
CA ALA A 160 -15.04 20.63 6.84
C ALA A 160 -14.57 21.96 7.45
N THR A 161 -15.51 22.77 7.95
CA THR A 161 -15.21 24.05 8.60
C THR A 161 -14.34 23.84 9.84
N GLU A 162 -14.76 22.97 10.74
CA GLU A 162 -14.01 22.65 11.96
C GLU A 162 -12.64 22.07 11.65
N ARG A 163 -12.55 21.10 10.73
CA ARG A 163 -11.29 20.49 10.32
C ARG A 163 -10.31 21.52 9.77
N LYS A 164 -10.73 22.35 8.82
CA LYS A 164 -9.87 23.36 8.19
C LYS A 164 -9.37 24.41 9.19
N ILE A 165 -10.19 24.77 10.18
CA ILE A 165 -9.76 25.69 11.25
C ILE A 165 -8.72 25.02 12.14
N ARG A 166 -8.94 23.76 12.58
CA ARG A 166 -7.96 23.00 13.39
C ARG A 166 -6.62 22.87 12.69
N GLU A 167 -6.63 22.43 11.42
CA GLU A 167 -5.43 22.29 10.59
C GLU A 167 -4.63 23.60 10.51
N TYR A 168 -5.32 24.72 10.33
CA TYR A 168 -4.65 26.04 10.34
C TYR A 168 -4.05 26.39 11.70
N MET A 169 -4.79 26.18 12.79
CA MET A 169 -4.33 26.49 14.16
C MET A 169 -3.12 25.62 14.55
N GLU A 170 -3.11 24.34 14.17
CA GLU A 170 -2.01 23.42 14.41
C GLU A 170 -0.78 23.78 13.57
N GLN A 171 -0.96 24.14 12.31
CA GLN A 171 0.13 24.50 11.40
C GLN A 171 0.76 25.86 11.73
N TYR A 172 -0.04 26.78 12.27
CA TYR A 172 0.38 28.16 12.53
C TYR A 172 0.04 28.62 13.96
N PRO A 173 0.59 28.02 15.02
CA PRO A 173 0.16 28.25 16.42
C PRO A 173 0.44 29.67 16.94
N ASP A 174 1.34 30.40 16.30
CA ASP A 174 1.75 31.76 16.70
C ASP A 174 1.12 32.87 15.82
N LYS A 175 0.41 32.49 14.75
CA LYS A 175 -0.27 33.46 13.91
C LYS A 175 -1.60 33.87 14.52
N GLN A 176 -2.03 35.10 14.26
CA GLN A 176 -3.33 35.57 14.71
C GLN A 176 -4.41 35.27 13.66
N GLY A 177 -5.57 34.88 14.17
CA GLY A 177 -6.81 34.69 13.42
C GLY A 177 -8.00 35.15 14.25
N VAL A 178 -9.16 35.27 13.63
CA VAL A 178 -10.42 35.58 14.35
C VAL A 178 -11.53 34.64 13.87
N LEU A 179 -12.19 34.02 14.83
CA LEU A 179 -13.38 33.20 14.61
C LEU A 179 -14.63 34.04 14.88
N PHE A 180 -15.49 34.13 13.87
CA PHE A 180 -16.86 34.63 14.01
C PHE A 180 -17.83 33.46 13.97
N VAL A 181 -18.73 33.39 14.94
CA VAL A 181 -19.88 32.48 14.96
C VAL A 181 -21.12 33.34 14.79
N LEU A 182 -21.91 33.03 13.78
CA LEU A 182 -23.07 33.81 13.38
C LEU A 182 -24.35 32.97 13.49
N ASP A 183 -25.45 33.56 13.86
CA ASP A 183 -26.77 32.92 13.95
C ASP A 183 -27.82 33.89 13.45
N VAL A 184 -28.66 33.46 12.51
CA VAL A 184 -29.69 34.29 11.89
C VAL A 184 -30.82 34.56 12.90
N ASP A 185 -31.03 35.82 13.21
CA ASP A 185 -32.00 36.19 14.22
C ASP A 185 -33.44 35.85 13.82
N ASN A 186 -34.14 35.16 14.74
CA ASN A 186 -35.54 34.78 14.54
C ASN A 186 -35.81 33.93 13.29
N PHE A 187 -34.85 33.12 12.83
CA PHE A 187 -34.96 32.32 11.61
C PHE A 187 -36.20 31.41 11.61
N LYS A 188 -36.54 30.81 12.76
CA LYS A 188 -37.78 30.03 12.88
C LYS A 188 -39.02 30.89 12.54
N LYS A 189 -39.09 32.13 13.00
CA LYS A 189 -40.21 33.04 12.68
C LYS A 189 -40.26 33.37 11.18
N ILE A 190 -39.11 33.50 10.52
CA ILE A 190 -39.04 33.68 9.06
C ILE A 190 -39.67 32.45 8.36
N ASN A 191 -39.28 31.24 8.75
CA ASN A 191 -39.85 30.01 8.20
C ASN A 191 -41.35 29.88 8.48
N ASP A 192 -41.78 30.18 9.70
CA ASP A 192 -43.19 30.07 10.09
C ASP A 192 -44.06 31.09 9.36
N THR A 193 -43.54 32.29 9.01
CA THR A 193 -44.28 33.37 8.36
C THR A 193 -44.25 33.32 6.84
N MET A 194 -43.05 33.02 6.26
CA MET A 194 -42.80 33.13 4.83
C MET A 194 -42.61 31.74 4.16
N GLY A 195 -42.61 30.69 4.96
CA GLY A 195 -42.39 29.31 4.51
C GLY A 195 -40.92 28.94 4.39
N HIS A 196 -40.63 27.61 4.42
CA HIS A 196 -39.29 27.06 4.39
C HIS A 196 -38.52 27.41 3.10
N ALA A 197 -39.21 27.49 1.96
CA ALA A 197 -38.58 27.88 0.70
C ALA A 197 -37.94 29.28 0.76
N PHE A 198 -38.60 30.23 1.44
CA PHE A 198 -38.05 31.56 1.65
C PHE A 198 -36.89 31.53 2.66
N GLY A 199 -36.99 30.73 3.72
CA GLY A 199 -35.88 30.52 4.64
C GLY A 199 -34.65 29.97 3.94
N ASP A 200 -34.82 29.01 3.04
CA ASP A 200 -33.73 28.48 2.20
C ASP A 200 -33.13 29.55 1.28
N GLU A 201 -33.95 30.45 0.73
CA GLU A 201 -33.50 31.59 -0.07
C GLU A 201 -32.67 32.56 0.77
N VAL A 202 -33.08 32.83 2.01
CA VAL A 202 -32.32 33.65 2.98
C VAL A 202 -30.94 33.04 3.21
N LEU A 203 -30.85 31.74 3.49
CA LEU A 203 -29.59 31.07 3.78
C LEU A 203 -28.66 31.04 2.54
N ARG A 204 -29.19 30.81 1.33
CA ARG A 204 -28.41 30.86 0.08
C ARG A 204 -27.85 32.27 -0.17
N ASN A 205 -28.69 33.30 -0.03
CA ASN A 205 -28.26 34.68 -0.22
C ASN A 205 -27.21 35.09 0.81
N LEU A 206 -27.39 34.68 2.07
CA LEU A 206 -26.42 34.95 3.14
C LEU A 206 -25.08 34.27 2.83
N ALA A 207 -25.11 33.02 2.40
CA ALA A 207 -23.89 32.26 2.03
C ALA A 207 -23.08 32.93 0.91
N VAL A 208 -23.76 33.30 -0.19
CA VAL A 208 -23.13 33.99 -1.33
C VAL A 208 -22.48 35.29 -0.89
N ARG A 209 -23.18 36.07 -0.06
CA ARG A 209 -22.69 37.36 0.45
C ARG A 209 -21.51 37.19 1.40
N LEU A 210 -21.60 36.27 2.37
CA LEU A 210 -20.48 35.96 3.28
C LEU A 210 -19.24 35.51 2.50
N GLN A 211 -19.41 34.62 1.51
CA GLN A 211 -18.28 34.15 0.70
C GLN A 211 -17.64 35.28 -0.11
N SER A 212 -18.43 36.21 -0.63
CA SER A 212 -17.92 37.38 -1.39
C SER A 212 -17.24 38.43 -0.54
N MET A 213 -17.55 38.48 0.76
CA MET A 213 -17.04 39.49 1.71
C MET A 213 -15.62 39.19 2.15
N PHE A 214 -15.22 37.91 2.17
CA PHE A 214 -13.93 37.43 2.69
C PHE A 214 -13.03 36.91 1.58
N ARG A 215 -11.76 36.69 1.90
CA ARG A 215 -10.77 36.19 0.94
C ARG A 215 -10.99 34.70 0.67
N ALA A 216 -10.61 34.22 -0.50
CA ALA A 216 -10.64 32.79 -0.82
C ALA A 216 -9.78 31.92 0.15
N THR A 217 -8.81 32.54 0.85
CA THR A 217 -7.96 31.89 1.85
C THR A 217 -8.62 31.74 3.22
N ASP A 218 -9.63 32.57 3.51
CA ASP A 218 -10.39 32.52 4.76
C ASP A 218 -11.36 31.31 4.72
N ILE A 219 -11.78 30.86 5.88
CA ILE A 219 -12.69 29.73 5.98
C ILE A 219 -14.10 30.23 6.27
N VAL A 220 -15.03 29.92 5.37
CA VAL A 220 -16.45 30.24 5.52
C VAL A 220 -17.23 28.94 5.46
N GLY A 221 -18.13 28.71 6.41
CA GLY A 221 -18.94 27.50 6.45
C GLY A 221 -20.29 27.68 7.13
N ARG A 222 -21.24 26.79 6.80
CA ARG A 222 -22.51 26.64 7.48
C ARG A 222 -22.44 25.43 8.41
N THR A 223 -22.67 25.66 9.70
CA THR A 223 -22.41 24.68 10.75
C THR A 223 -23.67 24.14 11.43
N GLY A 224 -24.80 24.77 11.17
CA GLY A 224 -26.11 24.37 11.69
C GLY A 224 -27.24 24.80 10.78
N GLY A 225 -28.49 24.74 11.24
CA GLY A 225 -29.67 25.17 10.48
C GLY A 225 -29.57 26.62 10.01
N ASP A 226 -29.33 27.54 10.92
CA ASP A 226 -29.20 28.98 10.75
C ASP A 226 -27.84 29.52 11.24
N GLU A 227 -26.90 28.64 11.52
CA GLU A 227 -25.60 28.97 12.06
C GLU A 227 -24.52 28.95 10.98
N PHE A 228 -23.63 29.95 10.99
CA PHE A 228 -22.48 30.07 10.12
C PHE A 228 -21.21 30.31 10.93
N MET A 229 -20.07 29.89 10.40
CA MET A 229 -18.75 30.23 10.92
C MET A 229 -17.89 30.88 9.85
N VAL A 230 -17.12 31.88 10.28
CA VAL A 230 -16.10 32.54 9.46
C VAL A 230 -14.80 32.58 10.26
N PHE A 231 -13.72 32.03 9.71
CA PHE A 231 -12.40 32.14 10.33
C PHE A 231 -11.46 32.89 9.40
N LEU A 232 -11.04 34.07 9.83
CA LEU A 232 -10.09 34.90 9.11
C LEU A 232 -8.68 34.54 9.53
N LYS A 233 -7.83 34.30 8.54
CA LYS A 233 -6.42 33.93 8.70
C LYS A 233 -5.50 35.13 8.61
N ASP A 234 -4.31 34.97 9.19
CA ASP A 234 -3.20 35.93 9.05
C ASP A 234 -3.60 37.39 9.37
N ILE A 235 -4.27 37.59 10.50
CA ILE A 235 -4.60 38.90 11.03
C ILE A 235 -3.32 39.55 11.54
N ARG A 236 -3.04 40.79 11.09
CA ARG A 236 -1.79 41.48 11.41
C ARG A 236 -1.87 42.30 12.69
N ASP A 237 -3.05 42.88 12.97
CA ASP A 237 -3.26 43.73 14.12
C ASP A 237 -4.76 43.79 14.50
N ILE A 238 -5.03 44.37 15.68
CA ILE A 238 -6.36 44.49 16.23
C ILE A 238 -7.28 45.38 15.40
N THR A 239 -6.72 46.37 14.69
CA THR A 239 -7.49 47.30 13.86
C THR A 239 -8.11 46.59 12.67
N MET A 240 -7.44 45.55 12.18
CA MET A 240 -7.95 44.69 11.11
C MET A 240 -9.14 43.86 11.61
N ILE A 241 -9.09 43.35 12.84
CA ILE A 241 -10.20 42.61 13.48
C ILE A 241 -11.42 43.52 13.59
N GLU A 242 -11.25 44.72 14.13
CA GLU A 242 -12.32 45.70 14.27
C GLU A 242 -12.94 46.12 12.93
N ARG A 243 -12.11 46.28 11.92
CA ARG A 243 -12.55 46.61 10.55
C ARG A 243 -13.40 45.49 9.95
N GLU A 244 -12.93 44.26 10.03
CA GLU A 244 -13.68 43.10 9.51
C GLU A 244 -14.98 42.88 10.31
N GLY A 245 -14.95 43.07 11.62
CA GLY A 245 -16.12 43.04 12.47
C GLY A 245 -17.16 44.09 12.05
N LYS A 246 -16.74 45.34 11.84
CA LYS A 246 -17.63 46.43 11.36
C LYS A 246 -18.23 46.12 9.99
N LYS A 247 -17.51 45.45 9.09
CA LYS A 247 -18.07 45.01 7.80
C LYS A 247 -19.21 44.01 7.98
N ILE A 248 -19.07 43.06 8.91
CA ILE A 248 -20.12 42.08 9.22
C ILE A 248 -21.34 42.81 9.80
N GLU A 249 -21.16 43.75 10.74
CA GLU A 249 -22.29 44.54 11.32
C GLU A 249 -22.98 45.36 10.24
N GLN A 250 -22.23 46.12 9.44
CA GLN A 250 -22.80 46.93 8.34
C GLN A 250 -23.55 46.09 7.33
N PHE A 251 -23.01 44.90 7.03
CA PHE A 251 -23.69 43.97 6.14
C PHE A 251 -25.07 43.60 6.65
N PHE A 252 -25.21 43.18 7.90
CA PHE A 252 -26.52 42.80 8.47
C PHE A 252 -27.48 43.97 8.64
N HIS A 253 -27.01 45.20 8.80
CA HIS A 253 -27.89 46.39 8.78
C HIS A 253 -28.53 46.65 7.42
N GLN A 254 -27.97 46.10 6.33
CA GLN A 254 -28.43 46.32 4.96
C GLN A 254 -28.85 45.03 4.25
N PHE A 255 -28.84 43.89 4.96
CA PHE A 255 -29.13 42.61 4.36
C PHE A 255 -30.62 42.39 4.22
N GLU A 256 -31.09 42.45 2.97
CA GLU A 256 -32.47 42.22 2.60
C GLU A 256 -32.60 41.12 1.57
N VAL A 257 -33.64 40.30 1.70
CA VAL A 257 -33.94 39.18 0.79
C VAL A 257 -35.35 39.31 0.28
N GLY A 258 -35.60 38.82 -0.92
CA GLY A 258 -36.91 38.87 -1.61
C GLY A 258 -36.86 39.75 -2.86
N GLU A 259 -37.61 39.39 -3.87
CA GLU A 259 -37.63 40.06 -5.17
C GLU A 259 -38.58 41.28 -5.17
N TYR A 260 -39.80 41.09 -4.76
CA TYR A 260 -40.86 42.13 -4.78
C TYR A 260 -41.03 42.82 -3.44
N VAL A 261 -40.95 42.06 -2.36
CA VAL A 261 -41.02 42.59 -1.00
C VAL A 261 -39.72 42.30 -0.28
N LYS A 262 -38.99 43.37 0.04
CA LYS A 262 -37.72 43.22 0.76
C LYS A 262 -37.98 42.90 2.22
N TYR A 263 -37.36 41.83 2.70
CA TYR A 263 -37.40 41.39 4.08
C TYR A 263 -36.03 41.60 4.71
N SER A 264 -35.94 42.44 5.73
CA SER A 264 -34.67 42.67 6.45
C SER A 264 -34.35 41.49 7.35
N VAL A 265 -33.20 40.89 7.15
CA VAL A 265 -32.70 39.77 7.93
C VAL A 265 -31.51 40.22 8.74
N THR A 266 -31.52 39.95 10.04
CA THR A 266 -30.40 40.27 10.93
C THR A 266 -29.75 39.01 11.47
N ALA A 267 -28.53 39.13 11.99
CA ALA A 267 -27.86 38.06 12.71
C ALA A 267 -27.16 38.57 13.96
N SER A 268 -27.12 37.73 14.96
CA SER A 268 -26.25 37.90 16.11
C SER A 268 -24.91 37.28 15.84
N VAL A 269 -23.81 37.93 16.22
CA VAL A 269 -22.45 37.49 15.93
C VAL A 269 -21.60 37.49 17.19
N GLY A 270 -20.87 36.42 17.43
CA GLY A 270 -19.84 36.34 18.46
C GLY A 270 -18.48 36.18 17.86
N ALA A 271 -17.48 36.86 18.39
CA ALA A 271 -16.11 36.81 17.88
C ALA A 271 -15.10 36.44 18.97
N ALA A 272 -14.11 35.64 18.62
CA ALA A 272 -12.95 35.26 19.46
C ALA A 272 -11.66 35.27 18.68
N VAL A 273 -10.59 35.75 19.31
CA VAL A 273 -9.27 35.94 18.68
C VAL A 273 -8.33 34.79 19.02
N PHE A 274 -7.82 34.12 17.98
CA PHE A 274 -6.78 33.12 18.11
C PHE A 274 -5.39 33.79 18.10
N PRO A 275 -4.42 33.33 18.93
CA PRO A 275 -4.53 32.31 19.96
C PRO A 275 -4.97 32.86 21.34
N GLY A 276 -5.26 34.17 21.44
CA GLY A 276 -5.52 34.89 22.69
C GLY A 276 -6.70 34.33 23.48
N ASP A 277 -7.83 34.05 22.82
CA ASP A 277 -9.07 33.61 23.44
C ASP A 277 -9.29 32.10 23.41
N GLY A 278 -8.38 31.34 22.71
CA GLY A 278 -8.36 29.89 22.68
C GLY A 278 -7.23 29.39 21.82
N ARG A 279 -6.47 28.42 22.33
CA ARG A 279 -5.38 27.75 21.58
C ARG A 279 -5.79 26.45 20.90
N THR A 280 -6.96 25.91 21.24
CA THR A 280 -7.60 24.79 20.54
C THR A 280 -8.91 25.28 19.94
N PHE A 281 -9.39 24.59 18.93
CA PHE A 281 -10.66 24.91 18.29
C PHE A 281 -11.80 24.94 19.31
N GLU A 282 -11.87 23.95 20.20
CA GLU A 282 -12.92 23.85 21.22
C GLU A 282 -12.94 25.07 22.14
N ASN A 283 -11.77 25.53 22.59
CA ASN A 283 -11.67 26.69 23.46
C ASN A 283 -12.01 27.99 22.71
N LEU A 284 -11.53 28.12 21.46
CA LEU A 284 -11.82 29.30 20.63
C LEU A 284 -13.30 29.40 20.28
N TYR A 285 -13.88 28.24 19.87
CA TYR A 285 -15.31 28.16 19.60
C TYR A 285 -16.15 28.49 20.82
N LYS A 286 -15.83 27.92 21.99
CA LYS A 286 -16.51 28.24 23.25
C LYS A 286 -16.45 29.74 23.59
N SER A 287 -15.32 30.38 23.33
CA SER A 287 -15.19 31.84 23.56
C SER A 287 -16.07 32.65 22.60
N ALA A 288 -16.08 32.28 21.30
CA ALA A 288 -16.94 32.92 20.30
C ALA A 288 -18.43 32.67 20.57
N ASP A 289 -18.83 31.48 20.98
CA ASP A 289 -20.20 31.11 21.34
C ASP A 289 -20.69 31.88 22.57
N ASN A 290 -19.85 32.03 23.59
CA ASN A 290 -20.16 32.89 24.74
C ASN A 290 -20.40 34.36 24.30
N ALA A 291 -19.61 34.86 23.37
CA ALA A 291 -19.81 36.23 22.84
C ALA A 291 -21.11 36.32 22.01
N LEU A 292 -21.45 35.29 21.22
CA LEU A 292 -22.69 35.19 20.48
C LEU A 292 -23.90 35.20 21.43
N TYR A 293 -23.82 34.44 22.52
CA TYR A 293 -24.86 34.45 23.54
C TYR A 293 -25.08 35.85 24.11
N VAL A 294 -24.02 36.63 24.36
CA VAL A 294 -24.09 38.01 24.79
C VAL A 294 -24.81 38.87 23.75
N SER A 295 -24.48 38.75 22.45
CA SER A 295 -25.16 39.45 21.35
C SER A 295 -26.65 39.17 21.33
N LYS A 296 -27.06 37.89 21.45
CA LYS A 296 -28.46 37.47 21.49
C LYS A 296 -29.23 38.09 22.68
N ARG A 297 -28.57 38.18 23.84
CA ARG A 297 -29.20 38.76 25.07
C ARG A 297 -29.30 40.27 25.07
N HIS A 298 -28.41 40.98 24.38
CA HIS A 298 -28.37 42.44 24.34
C HIS A 298 -29.18 43.06 23.17
N GLY A 299 -30.14 42.31 22.64
CA GLY A 299 -31.09 42.87 21.66
C GLY A 299 -30.89 42.34 20.25
N LYS A 300 -29.95 41.35 20.04
CA LYS A 300 -29.65 40.78 18.72
C LYS A 300 -29.05 41.79 17.74
N ASN A 301 -28.93 41.42 16.46
CA ASN A 301 -28.45 42.29 15.37
C ASN A 301 -27.19 43.08 15.75
N GLN A 302 -26.19 42.42 16.32
CA GLN A 302 -24.93 43.01 16.76
C GLN A 302 -23.81 41.99 16.82
N LEU A 303 -22.59 42.49 16.80
CA LEU A 303 -21.36 41.75 17.01
C LEU A 303 -20.86 42.01 18.46
N THR A 304 -20.48 40.92 19.12
CA THR A 304 -19.78 40.98 20.42
C THR A 304 -18.45 40.27 20.33
N PHE A 305 -17.37 40.90 20.75
CA PHE A 305 -16.09 40.25 20.96
C PHE A 305 -16.04 39.59 22.34
N TYR A 306 -15.45 38.40 22.38
CA TYR A 306 -15.23 37.72 23.66
C TYR A 306 -14.36 38.58 24.58
N LYS A 307 -14.80 38.77 25.81
CA LYS A 307 -14.01 39.39 26.89
C LYS A 307 -13.73 38.32 27.94
N LYS A 308 -12.48 38.07 28.22
CA LYS A 308 -12.13 37.20 29.36
C LYS A 308 -12.76 37.78 30.63
N PRO A 309 -13.44 36.96 31.45
CA PRO A 309 -13.86 37.43 32.77
C PRO A 309 -12.61 37.91 33.51
N GLU A 310 -12.68 39.13 34.02
CA GLU A 310 -11.64 39.64 34.94
C GLU A 310 -11.56 38.65 36.09
N LYS A 311 -10.35 38.14 36.35
CA LYS A 311 -10.11 37.36 37.57
C LYS A 311 -10.42 38.30 38.73
N GLU A 312 -11.51 38.05 39.44
CA GLU A 312 -11.70 38.64 40.76
C GLU A 312 -10.43 38.36 41.55
N THR A 313 -9.65 39.39 41.77
CA THR A 313 -8.46 39.36 42.65
C THR A 313 -9.03 39.25 44.07
N THR A 314 -9.07 38.02 44.58
CA THR A 314 -9.33 37.69 45.97
C THR A 314 -8.11 37.97 46.79
#